data_f422924ba8250f3c69b61760cb0929b8
#
_entry.id   f422924ba8250f3c69b61760cb0929b8
#
_cell.length_a   1.000
_cell.length_b   1.000
_cell.length_c   1.000
_cell.angle_alpha   90.00
_cell.angle_beta   90.00
_cell.angle_gamma   90.00
#
_symmetry.space_group_name_H-M   'P 1'
#
loop_
_entity.id
_entity.type
_entity.pdbx_description
1 polymer ?
#
loop_
_entity_poly.entity_id
_entity_poly.type
_entity_poly.pdbx_seq_one_letter_code
_entity_poly.pdbx_strand_id
1 'polypeptide(L)'
;MEEALLALPVHPESIDELQLNPSIACNDNNAPHVVPQNITFGKISSPFYNQSAHAKEVTCLWTIFAPKGYRLQITMKRFNLDPECNSQLFFFDGEDQKARLLGKFCENFYGRGDLFSKHNVLHILYKGRHISPMFSFEFYFRHVRKVNKCARITDYQCEDGECYSRYQVCDKNFMCKDGKDEEGCSYQLPSSDLTCGIPPIAPNLTSLGRIVGGYKAVPGSWPWTVSIRLNQAEPEGHFCGGILINYEWVLTAAHCFHSVEPEKWSVHLGRYNRLVDNAYQIKRNIEKIIVHDNYTLVDIDNDSHLFSVPVNDIAMIKLKSPVPQNNPYVQPICITNSDQSQHNITWVTGWGVTRNTGFDLLLKQAAIPIIPSDECVKMLPKMANVIEKDVICAGYKEGGHDTCENDSGGPMVIYNRDKRRWELLGIISSASGLDCGEKYSPGFYTNVPKFSSFINDTIRMFSSIRREVNLE
;
A
#
# COMPACT_ATOMS: atom_id res chain seq x y z
N MET A 1 40.73 -38.22 11.80
CA MET A 1 40.99 -37.55 10.51
C MET A 1 39.70 -37.66 9.73
N GLU A 2 38.84 -36.66 9.89
CA GLU A 2 37.60 -36.50 9.13
C GLU A 2 37.58 -35.06 8.68
N GLU A 3 37.64 -34.88 7.37
CA GLU A 3 37.66 -33.57 6.73
C GLU A 3 36.30 -32.90 6.82
N ALA A 4 36.25 -31.75 7.47
CA ALA A 4 35.12 -30.87 7.47
C ALA A 4 35.09 -30.11 6.12
N LEU A 5 34.12 -30.43 5.27
CA LEU A 5 33.77 -29.67 4.09
C LEU A 5 33.05 -28.37 4.51
N LEU A 6 33.80 -27.29 4.47
CA LEU A 6 33.30 -25.90 4.59
C LEU A 6 32.48 -25.57 3.33
N ALA A 7 31.16 -25.40 3.53
CA ALA A 7 30.30 -24.81 2.53
C ALA A 7 30.61 -23.31 2.41
N LEU A 8 31.12 -22.90 1.28
CA LEU A 8 31.30 -21.49 0.91
C LEU A 8 29.95 -20.81 0.67
N PRO A 9 29.77 -19.57 1.08
CA PRO A 9 28.56 -18.82 0.76
C PRO A 9 28.54 -18.52 -0.74
N VAL A 10 27.49 -18.95 -1.41
CA VAL A 10 27.21 -18.58 -2.79
C VAL A 10 26.82 -17.10 -2.82
N HIS A 11 27.69 -16.26 -3.34
CA HIS A 11 27.37 -14.88 -3.70
C HIS A 11 26.23 -14.90 -4.75
N PRO A 12 25.25 -13.98 -4.67
CA PRO A 12 24.35 -13.79 -5.78
C PRO A 12 25.15 -13.18 -6.93
N GLU A 13 25.50 -14.02 -7.87
CA GLU A 13 26.05 -13.58 -9.15
C GLU A 13 25.04 -12.65 -9.82
N SER A 14 25.54 -11.51 -10.28
CA SER A 14 24.90 -10.63 -11.23
C SER A 14 24.27 -11.48 -12.35
N ILE A 15 22.97 -11.30 -12.56
CA ILE A 15 22.27 -11.89 -13.69
C ILE A 15 22.81 -11.17 -14.94
N ASP A 16 23.87 -11.69 -15.48
CA ASP A 16 24.34 -11.32 -16.80
C ASP A 16 23.26 -11.62 -17.84
N GLU A 17 23.09 -10.68 -18.76
CA GLU A 17 22.22 -10.70 -19.93
C GLU A 17 22.56 -11.86 -20.92
N LEU A 18 22.51 -13.10 -20.49
CA LEU A 18 22.78 -14.23 -21.33
C LEU A 18 21.58 -15.16 -21.45
N GLN A 19 21.04 -15.15 -22.67
CA GLN A 19 19.94 -15.90 -23.25
C GLN A 19 18.56 -15.25 -23.08
N LEU A 20 18.27 -14.33 -23.99
CA LEU A 20 16.97 -13.82 -24.36
C LEU A 20 16.03 -14.99 -24.71
N ASN A 21 15.24 -15.44 -23.75
CA ASN A 21 14.08 -16.28 -24.02
C ASN A 21 13.05 -15.48 -24.85
N PRO A 22 12.38 -16.11 -25.80
CA PRO A 22 11.53 -15.44 -26.78
C PRO A 22 10.46 -14.60 -26.07
N SER A 23 10.37 -13.33 -26.49
CA SER A 23 9.22 -12.51 -26.17
C SER A 23 7.98 -13.16 -26.76
N ILE A 24 7.04 -13.53 -25.90
CA ILE A 24 5.79 -14.17 -26.33
C ILE A 24 4.84 -13.06 -26.70
N ALA A 25 4.77 -12.75 -28.00
CA ALA A 25 3.90 -11.71 -28.54
C ALA A 25 2.44 -12.17 -28.56
N CYS A 26 1.55 -11.20 -28.57
CA CYS A 26 0.12 -11.41 -28.76
C CYS A 26 -0.16 -11.80 -30.22
N ASN A 27 -0.97 -12.83 -30.42
CA ASN A 27 -1.50 -13.19 -31.73
C ASN A 27 -2.96 -12.70 -31.87
N ASP A 28 -3.24 -11.96 -32.91
CA ASP A 28 -4.58 -11.34 -33.20
C ASP A 28 -5.72 -12.35 -33.42
N ASN A 29 -5.49 -13.61 -33.28
CA ASN A 29 -6.43 -14.67 -33.68
C ASN A 29 -7.38 -15.15 -32.57
N ASN A 30 -7.50 -14.45 -31.46
CA ASN A 30 -8.35 -14.85 -30.30
C ASN A 30 -8.07 -16.27 -29.75
N ALA A 31 -7.05 -16.95 -30.22
CA ALA A 31 -6.62 -18.24 -29.68
C ALA A 31 -5.59 -18.02 -28.55
N PRO A 32 -5.72 -18.71 -27.41
CA PRO A 32 -4.76 -18.57 -26.32
C PRO A 32 -3.37 -19.04 -26.76
N HIS A 33 -2.37 -18.20 -26.52
CA HIS A 33 -0.99 -18.59 -26.68
C HIS A 33 -0.59 -19.49 -25.50
N VAL A 34 -0.39 -20.76 -25.77
CA VAL A 34 -0.04 -21.74 -24.73
C VAL A 34 1.47 -21.75 -24.51
N VAL A 35 1.89 -21.46 -23.27
CA VAL A 35 3.29 -21.56 -22.84
C VAL A 35 3.47 -22.92 -22.15
N PRO A 36 4.22 -23.84 -22.75
CA PRO A 36 4.35 -25.20 -22.24
C PRO A 36 5.27 -25.26 -21.00
N GLN A 37 5.14 -26.36 -20.23
CA GLN A 37 5.81 -26.57 -18.94
C GLN A 37 7.35 -26.58 -18.99
N ASN A 38 7.95 -26.78 -20.15
CA ASN A 38 9.39 -26.76 -20.32
C ASN A 38 9.99 -25.33 -20.39
N ILE A 39 9.14 -24.30 -20.53
CA ILE A 39 9.56 -22.90 -20.47
C ILE A 39 9.40 -22.43 -19.02
N THR A 40 10.50 -22.46 -18.27
CA THR A 40 10.52 -22.18 -16.83
C THR A 40 10.56 -20.70 -16.50
N PHE A 41 10.94 -19.87 -17.45
CA PHE A 41 11.03 -18.41 -17.36
C PHE A 41 10.72 -17.81 -18.73
N GLY A 42 10.04 -16.68 -18.74
CA GLY A 42 9.74 -15.97 -19.98
C GLY A 42 9.24 -14.55 -19.75
N LYS A 43 9.16 -13.82 -20.87
CA LYS A 43 8.66 -12.45 -20.91
C LYS A 43 7.40 -12.36 -21.76
N ILE A 44 6.40 -11.66 -21.26
CA ILE A 44 5.18 -11.31 -22.01
C ILE A 44 5.11 -9.78 -22.08
N SER A 45 4.84 -9.27 -23.26
CA SER A 45 4.70 -7.84 -23.51
C SER A 45 3.44 -7.54 -24.32
N SER A 46 2.98 -6.29 -24.24
CA SER A 46 1.88 -5.79 -25.05
C SER A 46 2.15 -6.00 -26.55
N PRO A 47 1.11 -6.14 -27.37
CA PRO A 47 1.23 -6.18 -28.82
C PRO A 47 1.92 -4.91 -29.34
N PHE A 48 2.62 -5.01 -30.47
CA PHE A 48 3.27 -3.85 -31.08
C PHE A 48 2.25 -2.87 -31.60
N TYR A 49 2.47 -1.58 -31.32
CA TYR A 49 1.71 -0.52 -31.93
C TYR A 49 1.95 -0.45 -33.45
N ASN A 50 0.88 -0.54 -34.23
CA ASN A 50 0.93 -0.34 -35.67
C ASN A 50 0.07 0.86 -36.04
N GLN A 51 0.69 1.91 -36.62
CA GLN A 51 0.00 3.15 -37.01
C GLN A 51 -1.13 2.95 -38.01
N SER A 52 -1.10 1.86 -38.81
CA SER A 52 -2.17 1.54 -39.77
C SER A 52 -3.37 0.81 -39.16
N ALA A 53 -3.30 0.39 -37.90
CA ALA A 53 -4.37 -0.35 -37.21
C ALA A 53 -5.13 0.51 -36.19
N HIS A 54 -5.31 1.80 -36.46
CA HIS A 54 -6.02 2.72 -35.58
C HIS A 54 -7.40 2.18 -35.18
N ALA A 55 -7.64 2.14 -33.86
CA ALA A 55 -8.93 1.91 -33.22
C ALA A 55 -9.50 0.47 -33.26
N LYS A 56 -8.76 -0.56 -33.63
CA LYS A 56 -9.22 -1.93 -33.47
C LYS A 56 -9.02 -2.42 -32.03
N GLU A 57 -10.08 -3.01 -31.47
CA GLU A 57 -9.99 -3.68 -30.18
C GLU A 57 -9.14 -4.95 -30.33
N VAL A 58 -8.10 -5.07 -29.51
CA VAL A 58 -7.19 -6.21 -29.50
C VAL A 58 -7.47 -7.04 -28.25
N THR A 59 -7.63 -8.34 -28.43
CA THR A 59 -7.74 -9.31 -27.34
C THR A 59 -6.60 -10.28 -27.42
N CYS A 60 -5.81 -10.37 -26.36
CA CYS A 60 -4.70 -11.32 -26.27
C CYS A 60 -4.94 -12.28 -25.11
N LEU A 61 -4.66 -13.54 -25.36
CA LEU A 61 -4.83 -14.62 -24.40
C LEU A 61 -3.53 -15.40 -24.27
N TRP A 62 -3.09 -15.63 -23.04
CA TRP A 62 -1.95 -16.50 -22.72
C TRP A 62 -2.36 -17.49 -21.64
N THR A 63 -1.93 -18.72 -21.80
CA THR A 63 -2.08 -19.74 -20.73
C THR A 63 -0.70 -20.33 -20.48
N ILE A 64 -0.19 -20.14 -19.26
CA ILE A 64 1.15 -20.55 -18.85
C ILE A 64 0.99 -21.78 -17.94
N PHE A 65 1.69 -22.85 -18.28
CA PHE A 65 1.72 -24.08 -17.51
C PHE A 65 3.06 -24.23 -16.78
N ALA A 66 3.00 -24.54 -15.49
CA ALA A 66 4.14 -24.99 -14.70
C ALA A 66 4.02 -26.50 -14.43
N PRO A 67 5.12 -27.23 -14.19
CA PRO A 67 5.06 -28.63 -13.78
C PRO A 67 4.28 -28.82 -12.48
N LYS A 68 3.71 -30.01 -12.28
CA LYS A 68 3.05 -30.37 -11.02
C LYS A 68 4.03 -30.17 -9.84
N GLY A 69 3.58 -29.50 -8.79
CA GLY A 69 4.44 -29.13 -7.64
C GLY A 69 5.10 -27.78 -7.77
N TYR A 70 4.82 -27.04 -8.86
CA TYR A 70 5.25 -25.65 -9.04
C TYR A 70 4.03 -24.73 -9.11
N ARG A 71 4.27 -23.44 -8.88
CA ARG A 71 3.34 -22.34 -9.11
C ARG A 71 4.05 -21.27 -9.98
N LEU A 72 3.29 -20.33 -10.47
CA LEU A 72 3.80 -19.25 -11.30
C LEU A 72 3.97 -17.99 -10.45
N GLN A 73 5.11 -17.36 -10.60
CA GLN A 73 5.37 -16.01 -10.11
C GLN A 73 5.39 -15.08 -11.31
N ILE A 74 4.66 -13.98 -11.23
CA ILE A 74 4.62 -12.92 -12.22
C ILE A 74 5.25 -11.67 -11.62
N THR A 75 6.27 -11.15 -12.28
CA THR A 75 6.95 -9.91 -11.90
C THR A 75 6.66 -8.84 -12.94
N MET A 76 5.94 -7.80 -12.56
CA MET A 76 5.64 -6.66 -13.42
C MET A 76 6.88 -5.79 -13.57
N LYS A 77 7.27 -5.45 -14.81
CA LYS A 77 8.44 -4.61 -15.09
C LYS A 77 8.06 -3.25 -15.67
N ARG A 78 7.14 -3.21 -16.59
CA ARG A 78 6.58 -1.98 -17.17
C ARG A 78 5.08 -2.14 -17.26
N PHE A 79 4.38 -1.12 -16.85
CA PHE A 79 2.94 -1.15 -16.88
C PHE A 79 2.41 0.28 -17.04
N ASN A 80 2.12 0.63 -18.28
CA ASN A 80 1.57 1.90 -18.65
C ASN A 80 0.36 1.62 -19.54
N LEU A 81 -0.80 1.45 -18.92
CA LEU A 81 -2.07 1.29 -19.63
C LEU A 81 -2.80 2.64 -19.68
N ASP A 82 -3.81 2.68 -20.55
CA ASP A 82 -4.64 3.86 -20.74
C ASP A 82 -5.31 4.30 -19.43
N PRO A 83 -5.13 5.57 -18.98
CA PRO A 83 -5.75 6.08 -17.75
C PRO A 83 -7.28 6.01 -17.73
N GLU A 84 -7.93 5.97 -18.89
CA GLU A 84 -9.37 5.83 -19.01
C GLU A 84 -9.85 4.37 -18.91
N CYS A 85 -8.93 3.43 -18.58
CA CYS A 85 -9.22 2.00 -18.49
C CYS A 85 -9.84 1.37 -19.77
N ASN A 86 -9.60 1.99 -20.95
CA ASN A 86 -9.97 1.40 -22.23
C ASN A 86 -9.13 0.14 -22.56
N SER A 87 -8.04 -0.07 -21.80
CA SER A 87 -7.18 -1.25 -21.88
C SER A 87 -7.07 -1.91 -20.53
N GLN A 88 -7.27 -3.23 -20.47
CA GLN A 88 -7.33 -3.97 -19.21
C GLN A 88 -6.54 -5.29 -19.33
N LEU A 89 -5.80 -5.65 -18.27
CA LEU A 89 -5.07 -6.91 -18.15
C LEU A 89 -5.60 -7.70 -16.95
N PHE A 90 -5.93 -8.96 -17.16
CA PHE A 90 -6.50 -9.85 -16.15
C PHE A 90 -5.62 -11.07 -15.96
N PHE A 91 -5.47 -11.52 -14.73
CA PHE A 91 -4.76 -12.74 -14.35
C PHE A 91 -5.73 -13.68 -13.63
N PHE A 92 -5.89 -14.90 -14.14
CA PHE A 92 -6.77 -15.93 -13.57
C PHE A 92 -5.94 -17.15 -13.13
N ASP A 93 -6.18 -17.64 -11.92
CA ASP A 93 -5.49 -18.78 -11.31
C ASP A 93 -6.09 -20.12 -11.80
N GLY A 94 -5.85 -20.46 -13.04
CA GLY A 94 -6.36 -21.64 -13.70
C GLY A 94 -6.27 -21.56 -15.22
N GLU A 95 -7.01 -22.37 -15.93
CA GLU A 95 -6.88 -22.55 -17.37
C GLU A 95 -7.73 -21.59 -18.21
N ASP A 96 -8.72 -20.94 -17.62
CA ASP A 96 -9.67 -20.08 -18.33
C ASP A 96 -10.15 -18.88 -17.46
N GLN A 97 -11.02 -18.06 -18.04
CA GLN A 97 -11.62 -16.87 -17.39
C GLN A 97 -12.66 -17.21 -16.30
N LYS A 98 -13.03 -18.48 -16.10
CA LYS A 98 -13.92 -18.91 -15.01
C LYS A 98 -13.13 -19.20 -13.74
N ALA A 99 -11.81 -19.32 -13.86
CA ALA A 99 -10.93 -19.50 -12.72
C ALA A 99 -10.91 -18.25 -11.82
N ARG A 100 -10.40 -18.41 -10.62
CA ARG A 100 -10.30 -17.32 -9.66
C ARG A 100 -9.47 -16.16 -10.22
N LEU A 101 -10.02 -14.96 -10.22
CA LEU A 101 -9.28 -13.75 -10.59
C LEU A 101 -8.21 -13.45 -9.53
N LEU A 102 -6.95 -13.36 -9.94
CA LEU A 102 -5.82 -12.95 -9.10
C LEU A 102 -5.58 -11.44 -9.14
N GLY A 103 -5.81 -10.82 -10.29
CA GLY A 103 -5.65 -9.38 -10.46
C GLY A 103 -6.25 -8.88 -11.76
N LYS A 104 -6.76 -7.66 -11.72
CA LYS A 104 -7.23 -6.88 -12.87
C LYS A 104 -6.48 -5.55 -12.85
N PHE A 105 -5.87 -5.21 -13.96
CA PHE A 105 -5.07 -4.01 -14.10
C PHE A 105 -5.63 -3.16 -15.24
N CYS A 106 -5.85 -1.89 -14.96
CA CYS A 106 -6.10 -0.81 -15.91
C CYS A 106 -5.43 0.44 -15.33
N GLU A 107 -5.05 1.41 -16.10
CA GLU A 107 -4.25 2.56 -15.72
C GLU A 107 -2.76 2.28 -15.57
N ASN A 108 -1.99 3.33 -15.25
CA ASN A 108 -0.56 3.23 -15.05
C ASN A 108 -0.25 2.50 -13.75
N PHE A 109 0.35 1.35 -13.85
CA PHE A 109 0.83 0.61 -12.70
C PHE A 109 2.35 0.78 -12.60
N TYR A 110 2.79 1.63 -11.69
CA TYR A 110 4.21 1.88 -11.40
C TYR A 110 4.71 0.99 -10.25
N GLY A 111 4.35 -0.29 -10.21
CA GLY A 111 4.68 -1.15 -9.09
C GLY A 111 5.40 -2.44 -9.48
N ARG A 112 6.42 -2.82 -8.72
CA ARG A 112 7.04 -4.14 -8.73
C ARG A 112 6.43 -4.99 -7.63
N GLY A 113 5.20 -5.46 -7.84
CA GLY A 113 4.62 -6.51 -7.01
C GLY A 113 4.69 -7.85 -7.77
N ASP A 114 5.10 -8.91 -7.09
CA ASP A 114 5.02 -10.25 -7.65
C ASP A 114 3.64 -10.84 -7.39
N LEU A 115 2.95 -11.28 -8.44
CA LEU A 115 1.75 -12.11 -8.32
C LEU A 115 2.16 -13.59 -8.27
N PHE A 116 1.50 -14.35 -7.41
CA PHE A 116 1.71 -15.79 -7.33
C PHE A 116 0.42 -16.54 -7.58
N SER A 117 0.45 -17.52 -8.52
CA SER A 117 -0.66 -18.45 -8.67
C SER A 117 -0.71 -19.44 -7.50
N LYS A 118 -1.90 -19.91 -7.12
CA LYS A 118 -2.05 -21.06 -6.22
C LYS A 118 -1.88 -22.38 -6.96
N HIS A 119 -2.29 -22.41 -8.22
CA HIS A 119 -2.20 -23.56 -9.11
C HIS A 119 -0.97 -23.51 -10.01
N ASN A 120 -0.73 -24.56 -10.73
CA ASN A 120 0.37 -24.66 -11.69
C ASN A 120 -0.03 -24.15 -13.09
N VAL A 121 -1.14 -23.47 -13.21
CA VAL A 121 -1.64 -22.87 -14.45
C VAL A 121 -2.10 -21.45 -14.17
N LEU A 122 -1.76 -20.55 -15.09
CA LEU A 122 -2.18 -19.18 -15.06
C LEU A 122 -2.71 -18.76 -16.43
N HIS A 123 -3.94 -18.26 -16.46
CA HIS A 123 -4.55 -17.70 -17.65
C HIS A 123 -4.53 -16.18 -17.59
N ILE A 124 -4.10 -15.55 -18.68
CA ILE A 124 -3.91 -14.10 -18.77
C ILE A 124 -4.70 -13.58 -19.96
N LEU A 125 -5.51 -12.56 -19.73
CA LEU A 125 -6.31 -11.90 -20.74
C LEU A 125 -5.97 -10.42 -20.78
N TYR A 126 -5.60 -9.92 -21.95
CA TYR A 126 -5.54 -8.49 -22.24
C TYR A 126 -6.68 -8.13 -23.18
N LYS A 127 -7.38 -7.05 -22.88
CA LYS A 127 -8.37 -6.42 -23.75
C LYS A 127 -8.08 -4.95 -23.83
N GLY A 128 -7.98 -4.38 -25.02
CA GLY A 128 -7.76 -2.96 -25.13
C GLY A 128 -7.68 -2.46 -26.55
N ARG A 129 -7.67 -1.14 -26.66
CA ARG A 129 -7.42 -0.43 -27.90
C ARG A 129 -6.01 0.16 -27.86
N HIS A 130 -5.21 -0.12 -28.85
CA HIS A 130 -3.91 0.53 -28.98
C HIS A 130 -4.10 1.96 -29.49
N ILE A 131 -4.23 2.90 -28.54
CA ILE A 131 -4.47 4.31 -28.84
C ILE A 131 -3.13 5.06 -29.02
N SER A 132 -2.04 4.56 -28.41
CA SER A 132 -0.74 5.22 -28.42
C SER A 132 0.40 4.22 -28.19
N PRO A 133 1.59 4.43 -28.80
CA PRO A 133 2.78 3.64 -28.49
C PRO A 133 3.29 3.83 -27.05
N MET A 134 2.79 4.84 -26.35
CA MET A 134 3.12 5.08 -24.94
C MET A 134 2.46 4.07 -24.01
N PHE A 135 1.33 3.47 -24.42
CA PHE A 135 0.64 2.48 -23.59
C PHE A 135 1.16 1.08 -23.86
N SER A 136 1.90 0.54 -22.91
CA SER A 136 2.53 -0.76 -23.03
C SER A 136 2.68 -1.43 -21.68
N PHE A 137 2.68 -2.76 -21.66
CA PHE A 137 3.04 -3.53 -20.49
C PHE A 137 4.13 -4.55 -20.82
N GLU A 138 4.90 -4.90 -19.80
CA GLU A 138 5.91 -5.94 -19.85
C GLU A 138 5.95 -6.61 -18.47
N PHE A 139 5.85 -7.92 -18.43
CA PHE A 139 6.03 -8.71 -17.23
C PHE A 139 6.79 -9.99 -17.51
N TYR A 140 7.45 -10.50 -16.47
CA TYR A 140 8.15 -11.77 -16.49
C TYR A 140 7.36 -12.80 -15.71
N PHE A 141 7.40 -14.05 -16.15
CA PHE A 141 6.91 -15.18 -15.37
C PHE A 141 8.07 -16.14 -15.10
N ARG A 142 7.98 -16.82 -13.96
CA ARG A 142 8.87 -17.94 -13.64
C ARG A 142 8.15 -19.03 -12.86
N HIS A 143 8.66 -20.26 -12.96
CA HIS A 143 8.21 -21.37 -12.15
C HIS A 143 8.84 -21.29 -10.76
N VAL A 144 8.03 -21.35 -9.71
CA VAL A 144 8.47 -21.40 -8.32
C VAL A 144 7.98 -22.69 -7.70
N ARG A 145 8.88 -23.47 -7.13
CA ARG A 145 8.51 -24.75 -6.50
C ARG A 145 7.55 -24.52 -5.34
N LYS A 146 6.43 -25.25 -5.33
CA LYS A 146 5.60 -25.32 -4.13
C LYS A 146 6.33 -26.15 -3.09
N VAL A 147 6.45 -25.61 -1.90
CA VAL A 147 6.89 -26.40 -0.75
C VAL A 147 5.69 -27.24 -0.31
N ASN A 148 5.68 -28.51 -0.68
CA ASN A 148 4.49 -29.35 -0.51
C ASN A 148 4.34 -30.03 0.86
N LYS A 149 5.38 -30.01 1.68
CA LYS A 149 5.35 -30.55 3.06
C LYS A 149 6.40 -29.86 3.90
N CYS A 150 5.98 -29.48 5.09
CA CYS A 150 6.90 -29.02 6.12
C CYS A 150 7.80 -30.17 6.57
N ALA A 151 9.06 -29.85 6.91
CA ALA A 151 10.08 -30.84 7.20
C ALA A 151 9.79 -31.66 8.45
N ARG A 152 8.95 -31.13 9.35
CA ARG A 152 8.52 -31.82 10.59
C ARG A 152 7.02 -32.05 10.54
N ILE A 153 6.59 -33.22 11.03
CA ILE A 153 5.16 -33.60 11.13
C ILE A 153 4.37 -32.63 12.05
N THR A 154 5.07 -31.90 12.90
CA THR A 154 4.51 -30.92 13.86
C THR A 154 4.41 -29.52 13.31
N ASP A 155 4.87 -29.27 12.08
CA ASP A 155 4.86 -27.96 11.47
C ASP A 155 3.56 -27.79 10.67
N TYR A 156 3.03 -26.57 10.71
CA TYR A 156 1.87 -26.14 9.94
C TYR A 156 2.33 -25.45 8.65
N GLN A 157 1.42 -25.32 7.70
CA GLN A 157 1.73 -24.70 6.42
C GLN A 157 0.79 -23.54 6.15
N CYS A 158 1.38 -22.39 5.80
CA CYS A 158 0.68 -21.21 5.28
C CYS A 158 0.06 -21.47 3.91
N GLU A 159 -0.89 -20.63 3.48
CA GLU A 159 -1.46 -20.74 2.13
C GLU A 159 -0.43 -20.57 1.01
N ASP A 160 0.63 -19.79 1.23
CA ASP A 160 1.71 -19.59 0.25
C ASP A 160 2.75 -20.72 0.24
N GLY A 161 2.61 -21.71 1.15
CA GLY A 161 3.46 -22.87 1.25
C GLY A 161 4.63 -22.72 2.23
N GLU A 162 4.79 -21.58 2.89
CA GLU A 162 5.76 -21.42 3.98
C GLU A 162 5.35 -22.26 5.18
N CYS A 163 6.32 -22.75 5.96
CA CYS A 163 6.09 -23.61 7.11
C CYS A 163 6.32 -22.84 8.40
N TYR A 164 5.46 -23.08 9.40
CA TYR A 164 5.61 -22.54 10.74
C TYR A 164 5.39 -23.63 11.80
N SER A 165 6.07 -23.51 12.92
CA SER A 165 5.98 -24.48 14.01
C SER A 165 4.79 -24.18 14.91
N ARG A 166 4.35 -25.17 15.70
CA ARG A 166 3.30 -24.96 16.71
C ARG A 166 3.62 -23.86 17.73
N TYR A 167 4.90 -23.54 17.93
CA TYR A 167 5.35 -22.47 18.84
C TYR A 167 5.21 -21.08 18.22
N GLN A 168 4.95 -21.02 16.93
CA GLN A 168 4.70 -19.81 16.16
C GLN A 168 3.21 -19.60 15.89
N VAL A 169 2.37 -20.47 16.44
CA VAL A 169 0.91 -20.27 16.44
C VAL A 169 0.56 -19.33 17.59
N CYS A 170 -0.10 -18.23 17.29
CA CYS A 170 -0.52 -17.24 18.29
C CYS A 170 0.63 -16.63 19.12
N ASP A 171 1.82 -16.53 18.55
CA ASP A 171 2.98 -15.91 19.19
C ASP A 171 3.09 -14.41 18.93
N LYS A 172 2.11 -13.83 18.21
CA LYS A 172 2.02 -12.44 17.78
C LYS A 172 3.06 -12.06 16.72
N ASN A 173 3.73 -13.03 16.12
CA ASN A 173 4.65 -12.84 15.01
C ASN A 173 4.10 -13.58 13.79
N PHE A 174 3.67 -12.83 12.79
CA PHE A 174 3.11 -13.42 11.58
C PHE A 174 4.19 -14.07 10.72
N MET A 175 4.24 -15.38 10.75
CA MET A 175 5.07 -16.18 9.86
C MET A 175 4.38 -16.37 8.51
N CYS A 176 3.07 -16.51 8.53
CA CYS A 176 2.25 -16.63 7.34
C CYS A 176 1.84 -15.26 6.80
N LYS A 177 2.02 -15.02 5.50
CA LYS A 177 1.53 -13.79 4.83
C LYS A 177 0.02 -13.67 4.84
N ASP A 178 -0.69 -14.80 4.95
CA ASP A 178 -2.15 -14.87 5.08
C ASP A 178 -2.62 -14.77 6.54
N GLY A 179 -1.70 -14.71 7.49
CA GLY A 179 -1.99 -14.61 8.93
C GLY A 179 -2.57 -15.87 9.54
N LYS A 180 -2.45 -17.01 8.87
CA LYS A 180 -3.05 -18.28 9.30
C LYS A 180 -2.48 -18.81 10.63
N ASP A 181 -1.23 -18.52 10.91
CA ASP A 181 -0.53 -18.82 12.17
C ASP A 181 -1.09 -18.06 13.38
N GLU A 182 -1.76 -16.95 13.11
CA GLU A 182 -2.39 -16.08 14.11
C GLU A 182 -3.94 -16.09 14.01
N GLU A 183 -4.50 -17.01 13.21
CA GLU A 183 -5.94 -17.15 13.02
C GLU A 183 -6.59 -17.85 14.25
N GLY A 184 -7.68 -17.26 14.74
CA GLY A 184 -8.43 -17.81 15.87
C GLY A 184 -7.79 -17.61 17.24
N CYS A 185 -6.71 -16.84 17.32
CA CYS A 185 -6.04 -16.54 18.58
C CYS A 185 -6.89 -15.63 19.47
N SER A 186 -6.98 -15.96 20.77
CA SER A 186 -7.62 -15.09 21.76
C SER A 186 -6.59 -14.12 22.33
N TYR A 187 -6.51 -12.92 21.74
CA TYR A 187 -5.74 -11.83 22.33
C TYR A 187 -6.58 -11.13 23.39
N GLN A 188 -6.03 -10.97 24.59
CA GLN A 188 -6.70 -10.14 25.61
C GLN A 188 -6.59 -8.69 25.20
N LEU A 189 -7.72 -8.11 24.79
CA LEU A 189 -7.83 -6.66 24.63
C LEU A 189 -7.78 -6.01 26.02
N PRO A 190 -7.07 -4.88 26.19
CA PRO A 190 -7.12 -4.13 27.42
C PRO A 190 -8.57 -3.77 27.72
N SER A 191 -8.99 -3.93 28.99
CA SER A 191 -10.37 -3.64 29.43
C SER A 191 -10.79 -2.21 29.08
N SER A 192 -11.98 -2.08 28.63
CA SER A 192 -12.92 -1.03 28.24
C SER A 192 -12.68 0.47 28.45
N ASP A 193 -11.59 0.93 28.98
CA ASP A 193 -11.25 2.34 29.00
C ASP A 193 -10.45 2.69 27.74
N LEU A 194 -11.12 3.36 26.84
CA LEU A 194 -10.70 3.99 25.58
C LEU A 194 -9.17 4.11 25.38
N THR A 195 -8.50 2.99 25.12
CA THR A 195 -7.06 2.93 24.96
C THR A 195 -6.69 3.08 23.49
N CYS A 196 -6.92 4.29 22.94
CA CYS A 196 -6.37 4.61 21.63
C CYS A 196 -4.84 4.56 21.64
N GLY A 197 -4.24 4.20 20.53
CA GLY A 197 -2.79 4.25 20.34
C GLY A 197 -2.00 3.14 21.02
N ILE A 198 -2.67 2.09 21.53
CA ILE A 198 -2.03 0.90 22.10
C ILE A 198 -2.32 -0.29 21.18
N PRO A 199 -1.39 -0.64 20.26
CA PRO A 199 -1.60 -1.76 19.38
C PRO A 199 -1.49 -3.07 20.17
N PRO A 200 -2.44 -4.01 20.05
CA PRO A 200 -2.35 -5.33 20.66
C PRO A 200 -1.14 -6.13 20.17
N ILE A 201 -0.72 -5.87 18.93
CA ILE A 201 0.45 -6.45 18.27
C ILE A 201 1.52 -5.36 18.20
N ALA A 202 2.66 -5.58 18.84
CA ALA A 202 3.73 -4.60 18.89
C ALA A 202 4.43 -4.44 17.53
N PRO A 203 4.69 -3.21 17.07
CA PRO A 203 5.52 -3.00 15.88
C PRO A 203 6.98 -3.38 16.14
N ASN A 204 7.64 -3.92 15.13
CA ASN A 204 9.07 -4.17 15.18
C ASN A 204 9.84 -2.88 14.85
N LEU A 205 10.45 -2.25 15.86
CA LEU A 205 11.19 -1.00 15.73
C LEU A 205 12.72 -1.18 15.66
N THR A 206 13.22 -2.40 15.62
CA THR A 206 14.67 -2.68 15.70
C THR A 206 15.43 -2.35 14.41
N SER A 207 14.72 -2.13 13.32
CA SER A 207 15.31 -1.88 12.01
C SER A 207 15.61 -0.38 11.81
N LEU A 208 16.59 0.16 12.55
CA LEU A 208 17.13 1.53 12.35
C LEU A 208 18.23 1.56 11.27
N GLY A 209 18.44 0.48 10.52
CA GLY A 209 19.46 0.38 9.49
C GLY A 209 19.09 1.14 8.20
N ARG A 210 20.11 1.68 7.52
CA ARG A 210 20.03 2.39 6.23
C ARG A 210 19.59 1.45 5.09
N ILE A 211 18.31 1.14 4.97
CA ILE A 211 17.79 0.46 3.78
C ILE A 211 16.78 1.40 3.10
N VAL A 212 17.05 1.75 1.86
CA VAL A 212 16.16 2.54 1.00
C VAL A 212 14.83 1.79 0.85
N GLY A 213 13.69 2.43 1.20
CA GLY A 213 12.36 1.90 0.95
C GLY A 213 11.56 1.36 2.14
N GLY A 214 11.99 1.63 3.39
CA GLY A 214 11.26 1.18 4.59
C GLY A 214 11.31 -0.34 4.81
N TYR A 215 10.63 -0.81 5.87
CA TYR A 215 10.55 -2.23 6.25
C TYR A 215 9.12 -2.72 6.19
N LYS A 216 8.93 -4.00 5.90
CA LYS A 216 7.63 -4.64 6.06
C LYS A 216 7.17 -4.50 7.50
N ALA A 217 5.99 -3.95 7.69
CA ALA A 217 5.37 -3.89 9.02
C ALA A 217 5.04 -5.30 9.52
N VAL A 218 5.02 -5.50 10.83
CA VAL A 218 4.39 -6.68 11.40
C VAL A 218 2.88 -6.58 11.14
N PRO A 219 2.21 -7.59 10.56
CA PRO A 219 0.78 -7.53 10.31
C PRO A 219 -0.01 -7.21 11.58
N GLY A 220 -0.89 -6.21 11.51
CA GLY A 220 -1.69 -5.74 12.64
C GLY A 220 -0.98 -4.83 13.64
N SER A 221 0.33 -4.56 13.50
CA SER A 221 1.06 -3.72 14.45
C SER A 221 0.76 -2.22 14.33
N TRP A 222 0.11 -1.80 13.26
CA TRP A 222 -0.36 -0.43 13.04
C TRP A 222 -1.87 -0.44 12.78
N PRO A 223 -2.69 -0.79 13.79
CA PRO A 223 -4.11 -1.14 13.61
C PRO A 223 -5.01 0.04 13.24
N TRP A 224 -4.50 1.25 13.27
CA TRP A 224 -5.17 2.47 12.82
C TRP A 224 -4.92 2.81 11.35
N THR A 225 -4.01 2.07 10.68
CA THR A 225 -3.73 2.31 9.26
C THR A 225 -4.87 1.81 8.39
N VAL A 226 -5.36 2.68 7.52
CA VAL A 226 -6.54 2.48 6.70
C VAL A 226 -6.16 2.57 5.22
N SER A 227 -6.78 1.74 4.38
CA SER A 227 -6.73 1.84 2.92
C SER A 227 -8.04 2.47 2.43
N ILE A 228 -7.97 3.67 1.86
CA ILE A 228 -9.08 4.32 1.15
C ILE A 228 -9.03 3.87 -0.29
N ARG A 229 -10.17 3.40 -0.79
CA ARG A 229 -10.21 2.65 -2.05
C ARG A 229 -11.30 3.17 -2.97
N LEU A 230 -10.96 3.25 -4.24
CA LEU A 230 -11.91 3.56 -5.32
C LEU A 230 -12.64 2.27 -5.72
N ASN A 231 -13.96 2.24 -5.53
CA ASN A 231 -14.77 1.02 -5.74
C ASN A 231 -14.73 0.48 -7.18
N GLN A 232 -14.58 1.36 -8.17
CA GLN A 232 -14.52 0.98 -9.59
C GLN A 232 -13.21 0.29 -9.98
N ALA A 233 -12.14 0.48 -9.18
CA ALA A 233 -10.80 -0.03 -9.46
C ALA A 233 -10.44 -1.29 -8.64
N GLU A 234 -11.39 -1.90 -7.94
CA GLU A 234 -11.14 -3.13 -7.18
C GLU A 234 -10.70 -4.30 -8.11
N PRO A 235 -9.69 -5.13 -7.72
CA PRO A 235 -9.01 -5.20 -6.42
C PRO A 235 -7.83 -4.22 -6.26
N GLU A 236 -7.46 -3.44 -7.26
CA GLU A 236 -6.37 -2.47 -7.23
C GLU A 236 -6.77 -1.12 -6.62
N GLY A 237 -7.99 -0.97 -6.17
CA GLY A 237 -8.63 0.28 -5.79
C GLY A 237 -7.97 1.09 -4.67
N HIS A 238 -6.81 0.69 -4.10
CA HIS A 238 -6.10 1.49 -3.11
C HIS A 238 -5.62 2.80 -3.75
N PHE A 239 -6.13 3.90 -3.25
CA PHE A 239 -5.86 5.24 -3.77
C PHE A 239 -5.07 6.08 -2.77
N CYS A 240 -5.48 6.07 -1.52
CA CYS A 240 -4.85 6.80 -0.42
C CYS A 240 -4.83 5.97 0.86
N GLY A 241 -3.94 6.35 1.76
CA GLY A 241 -3.98 5.96 3.15
C GLY A 241 -5.06 6.69 3.94
N GLY A 242 -5.29 6.26 5.16
CA GLY A 242 -6.15 6.92 6.13
C GLY A 242 -5.83 6.46 7.54
N ILE A 243 -6.47 7.07 8.53
CA ILE A 243 -6.14 6.92 9.94
C ILE A 243 -7.41 6.79 10.75
N LEU A 244 -7.62 5.65 11.39
CA LEU A 244 -8.76 5.44 12.28
C LEU A 244 -8.53 6.19 13.60
N ILE A 245 -9.31 7.25 13.86
CA ILE A 245 -9.20 8.07 15.10
C ILE A 245 -10.23 7.67 16.17
N ASN A 246 -11.32 7.08 15.75
CA ASN A 246 -12.28 6.38 16.61
C ASN A 246 -13.07 5.36 15.76
N TYR A 247 -13.93 4.58 16.37
CA TYR A 247 -14.62 3.48 15.66
C TYR A 247 -15.63 3.91 14.58
N GLU A 248 -15.83 5.21 14.39
CA GLU A 248 -16.75 5.76 13.38
C GLU A 248 -16.09 6.75 12.43
N TRP A 249 -14.88 7.21 12.72
CA TRP A 249 -14.22 8.28 11.98
C TRP A 249 -12.79 7.93 11.53
N VAL A 250 -12.50 8.28 10.29
CA VAL A 250 -11.17 8.18 9.68
C VAL A 250 -10.70 9.56 9.26
N LEU A 251 -9.44 9.91 9.58
CA LEU A 251 -8.75 11.07 9.02
C LEU A 251 -7.97 10.67 7.77
N THR A 252 -7.82 11.61 6.84
CA THR A 252 -7.01 11.47 5.65
C THR A 252 -6.63 12.84 5.07
N ALA A 253 -5.93 12.88 3.95
CA ALA A 253 -5.63 14.10 3.22
C ALA A 253 -6.81 14.56 2.35
N ALA A 254 -7.02 15.86 2.23
CA ALA A 254 -8.10 16.43 1.41
C ALA A 254 -7.87 16.19 -0.08
N HIS A 255 -6.62 16.25 -0.55
CA HIS A 255 -6.26 16.05 -1.96
C HIS A 255 -6.58 14.63 -2.47
N CYS A 256 -6.83 13.67 -1.58
CA CYS A 256 -7.26 12.32 -1.95
C CYS A 256 -8.65 12.30 -2.63
N PHE A 257 -9.43 13.37 -2.54
CA PHE A 257 -10.79 13.36 -3.06
C PHE A 257 -10.98 14.36 -4.20
N HIS A 258 -11.02 13.86 -5.43
CA HIS A 258 -11.53 14.63 -6.58
C HIS A 258 -13.07 14.59 -6.65
N SER A 259 -13.68 13.68 -5.90
CA SER A 259 -15.13 13.60 -5.72
C SER A 259 -15.43 13.20 -4.31
N VAL A 260 -16.31 13.97 -3.65
CA VAL A 260 -16.80 13.69 -2.30
C VAL A 260 -18.05 12.78 -2.29
N GLU A 261 -18.36 12.12 -3.39
CA GLU A 261 -19.46 11.15 -3.50
C GLU A 261 -19.10 9.86 -2.74
N PRO A 262 -19.76 9.56 -1.60
CA PRO A 262 -19.34 8.46 -0.73
C PRO A 262 -19.40 7.08 -1.38
N GLU A 263 -20.32 6.88 -2.32
CA GLU A 263 -20.54 5.60 -3.03
C GLU A 263 -19.41 5.23 -3.97
N LYS A 264 -18.60 6.18 -4.39
CA LYS A 264 -17.41 5.91 -5.21
C LYS A 264 -16.27 5.27 -4.40
N TRP A 265 -16.33 5.39 -3.08
CA TRP A 265 -15.24 5.05 -2.18
C TRP A 265 -15.62 3.99 -1.15
N SER A 266 -14.63 3.28 -0.66
CA SER A 266 -14.72 2.39 0.50
C SER A 266 -13.48 2.50 1.37
N VAL A 267 -13.64 2.09 2.63
CA VAL A 267 -12.60 2.09 3.65
C VAL A 267 -12.30 0.65 4.05
N HIS A 268 -11.05 0.23 3.92
CA HIS A 268 -10.60 -1.09 4.32
C HIS A 268 -9.60 -0.96 5.48
N LEU A 269 -9.92 -1.60 6.60
CA LEU A 269 -9.15 -1.60 7.84
C LEU A 269 -8.59 -2.99 8.13
N GLY A 270 -7.50 -3.08 8.90
CA GLY A 270 -6.88 -4.34 9.26
C GLY A 270 -6.23 -5.07 8.08
N ARG A 271 -5.93 -4.35 7.02
CA ARG A 271 -5.34 -4.88 5.80
C ARG A 271 -3.81 -4.90 5.90
N TYR A 272 -3.20 -6.00 5.54
CA TYR A 272 -1.74 -6.12 5.45
C TYR A 272 -1.28 -6.18 4.00
N ASN A 273 -1.89 -7.06 3.21
CA ASN A 273 -1.65 -7.13 1.77
C ASN A 273 -2.67 -6.28 1.02
N ARG A 274 -2.19 -5.37 0.17
CA ARG A 274 -3.02 -4.42 -0.58
C ARG A 274 -4.05 -5.08 -1.51
N LEU A 275 -3.72 -6.26 -2.05
CA LEU A 275 -4.55 -6.97 -3.02
C LEU A 275 -5.33 -8.15 -2.44
N VAL A 276 -4.79 -8.78 -1.40
CA VAL A 276 -5.35 -10.02 -0.85
C VAL A 276 -6.13 -9.70 0.42
N ASP A 277 -7.37 -10.14 0.47
CA ASP A 277 -8.19 -10.07 1.66
C ASP A 277 -7.67 -11.02 2.75
N ASN A 278 -7.74 -10.61 3.99
CA ASN A 278 -7.43 -11.43 5.16
C ASN A 278 -8.66 -11.59 6.06
N ALA A 279 -8.61 -12.54 6.98
CA ALA A 279 -9.73 -12.87 7.88
C ALA A 279 -10.09 -11.73 8.86
N TYR A 280 -9.19 -10.80 9.12
CA TYR A 280 -9.34 -9.72 10.11
C TYR A 280 -9.72 -8.39 9.48
N GLN A 281 -9.72 -8.33 8.16
CA GLN A 281 -10.06 -7.14 7.41
C GLN A 281 -11.51 -6.74 7.64
N ILE A 282 -11.71 -5.45 7.78
CA ILE A 282 -13.03 -4.85 7.87
C ILE A 282 -13.21 -3.88 6.70
N LYS A 283 -14.20 -4.14 5.85
CA LYS A 283 -14.62 -3.22 4.81
C LYS A 283 -15.79 -2.37 5.33
N ARG A 284 -15.73 -1.06 5.11
CA ARG A 284 -16.80 -0.11 5.46
C ARG A 284 -17.14 0.78 4.28
N ASN A 285 -18.43 0.96 4.07
CA ASN A 285 -18.93 2.01 3.20
C ASN A 285 -18.85 3.34 3.93
N ILE A 286 -18.76 4.41 3.15
CA ILE A 286 -18.68 5.78 3.64
C ILE A 286 -20.10 6.36 3.74
N GLU A 287 -20.38 7.06 4.84
CA GLU A 287 -21.59 7.84 5.01
C GLU A 287 -21.39 9.26 4.48
N LYS A 288 -20.26 9.86 4.84
CA LYS A 288 -19.92 11.25 4.44
C LYS A 288 -18.42 11.44 4.35
N ILE A 289 -18.01 12.26 3.40
CA ILE A 289 -16.66 12.81 3.26
C ILE A 289 -16.74 14.30 3.53
N ILE A 290 -15.93 14.81 4.43
CA ILE A 290 -15.85 16.22 4.82
C ILE A 290 -14.44 16.70 4.61
N VAL A 291 -14.25 17.54 3.60
CA VAL A 291 -12.99 18.20 3.30
C VAL A 291 -12.95 19.51 4.09
N HIS A 292 -11.76 19.89 4.56
CA HIS A 292 -11.60 21.16 5.27
C HIS A 292 -11.95 22.36 4.36
N ASP A 293 -12.75 23.30 4.84
CA ASP A 293 -13.30 24.40 4.04
C ASP A 293 -12.22 25.27 3.39
N ASN A 294 -11.09 25.43 4.04
CA ASN A 294 -9.96 26.23 3.55
C ASN A 294 -8.90 25.38 2.81
N TYR A 295 -9.23 24.13 2.43
CA TYR A 295 -8.33 23.34 1.60
C TYR A 295 -8.10 24.05 0.26
N THR A 296 -6.84 24.22 -0.12
CA THR A 296 -6.46 24.82 -1.40
C THR A 296 -5.09 24.34 -1.85
N LEU A 297 -4.82 24.50 -3.13
CA LEU A 297 -3.51 24.32 -3.73
C LEU A 297 -2.83 25.68 -3.88
N VAL A 298 -1.62 25.81 -3.40
CA VAL A 298 -0.81 27.03 -3.52
C VAL A 298 0.32 26.77 -4.53
N ASP A 299 0.35 27.54 -5.59
CA ASP A 299 1.41 27.48 -6.58
C ASP A 299 2.68 28.13 -6.03
N ILE A 300 3.78 27.39 -6.06
CA ILE A 300 5.07 27.86 -5.53
C ILE A 300 5.84 28.63 -6.60
N ASP A 301 5.62 28.33 -7.86
CA ASP A 301 6.28 28.96 -9.00
C ASP A 301 5.24 29.70 -9.84
N ASN A 302 5.25 31.04 -9.76
CA ASN A 302 4.33 31.90 -10.51
C ASN A 302 4.45 31.76 -12.04
N ASP A 303 5.52 31.14 -12.54
CA ASP A 303 5.82 31.08 -13.96
C ASP A 303 5.48 29.75 -14.64
N SER A 304 5.28 28.67 -13.92
CA SER A 304 5.14 27.33 -14.55
C SER A 304 3.88 26.54 -14.20
N HIS A 305 3.17 26.86 -13.11
CA HIS A 305 2.06 26.07 -12.54
C HIS A 305 2.39 24.59 -12.34
N LEU A 306 3.68 24.23 -12.37
CA LEU A 306 4.16 22.85 -12.31
C LEU A 306 4.23 22.27 -10.89
N PHE A 307 4.22 23.14 -9.87
CA PHE A 307 4.35 22.74 -8.48
C PHE A 307 3.34 23.46 -7.59
N SER A 308 2.24 22.80 -7.33
CA SER A 308 1.25 23.24 -6.33
C SER A 308 1.37 22.38 -5.08
N VAL A 309 1.35 23.03 -3.91
CA VAL A 309 1.39 22.34 -2.60
C VAL A 309 0.03 22.47 -1.94
N PRO A 310 -0.53 21.36 -1.47
CA PRO A 310 -1.78 21.39 -0.73
C PRO A 310 -1.60 22.07 0.63
N VAL A 311 -2.53 22.94 0.98
CA VAL A 311 -2.61 23.67 2.25
C VAL A 311 -3.95 23.34 2.92
N ASN A 312 -3.98 23.25 4.23
CA ASN A 312 -5.11 22.72 4.99
C ASN A 312 -5.55 21.33 4.47
N ASP A 313 -4.57 20.50 4.16
CA ASP A 313 -4.75 19.22 3.50
C ASP A 313 -5.22 18.15 4.50
N ILE A 314 -6.47 18.26 4.90
CA ILE A 314 -7.12 17.35 5.84
C ILE A 314 -8.59 17.13 5.45
N ALA A 315 -9.02 15.88 5.54
CA ALA A 315 -10.40 15.47 5.39
C ALA A 315 -10.80 14.44 6.44
N MET A 316 -12.08 14.38 6.74
CA MET A 316 -12.70 13.41 7.63
C MET A 316 -13.70 12.53 6.89
N ILE A 317 -13.66 11.25 7.17
CA ILE A 317 -14.59 10.26 6.63
C ILE A 317 -15.46 9.72 7.78
N LYS A 318 -16.76 9.90 7.66
CA LYS A 318 -17.75 9.23 8.52
C LYS A 318 -18.04 7.85 7.95
N LEU A 319 -17.82 6.81 8.73
CA LEU A 319 -18.16 5.43 8.36
C LEU A 319 -19.69 5.22 8.47
N LYS A 320 -20.28 4.53 7.50
CA LYS A 320 -21.72 4.21 7.49
C LYS A 320 -22.14 3.31 8.66
N SER A 321 -21.22 2.48 9.13
CA SER A 321 -21.38 1.66 10.33
C SER A 321 -20.09 1.62 11.14
N PRO A 322 -20.16 1.60 12.47
CA PRO A 322 -18.97 1.55 13.32
C PRO A 322 -18.12 0.30 13.07
N VAL A 323 -16.84 0.42 13.38
CA VAL A 323 -15.92 -0.72 13.42
C VAL A 323 -16.12 -1.49 14.73
N PRO A 324 -16.16 -2.84 14.73
CA PRO A 324 -16.21 -3.63 15.96
C PRO A 324 -14.98 -3.39 16.84
N GLN A 325 -15.21 -3.22 18.15
CA GLN A 325 -14.17 -2.88 19.12
C GLN A 325 -13.29 -4.09 19.52
N ASN A 326 -13.68 -5.30 19.16
CA ASN A 326 -13.00 -6.55 19.54
C ASN A 326 -12.02 -7.09 18.49
N ASN A 327 -11.67 -6.28 17.48
CA ASN A 327 -10.71 -6.68 16.45
C ASN A 327 -9.31 -6.17 16.82
N PRO A 328 -8.32 -7.04 17.11
CA PRO A 328 -6.97 -6.63 17.49
C PRO A 328 -6.19 -5.98 16.33
N TYR A 329 -6.61 -6.22 15.10
CA TYR A 329 -6.01 -5.65 13.88
C TYR A 329 -6.59 -4.29 13.49
N VAL A 330 -7.63 -3.81 14.20
CA VAL A 330 -8.31 -2.55 13.90
C VAL A 330 -8.61 -1.83 15.20
N GLN A 331 -7.76 -0.86 15.54
CA GLN A 331 -7.83 -0.05 16.75
C GLN A 331 -7.58 1.41 16.41
N PRO A 332 -8.23 2.37 17.06
CA PRO A 332 -8.00 3.78 16.82
C PRO A 332 -6.69 4.27 17.44
N ILE A 333 -6.14 5.34 16.85
CA ILE A 333 -5.02 6.09 17.41
C ILE A 333 -5.50 7.33 18.16
N CYS A 334 -4.76 7.74 19.19
CA CYS A 334 -4.99 9.02 19.85
C CYS A 334 -4.36 10.16 19.04
N ILE A 335 -4.96 11.34 19.06
CA ILE A 335 -4.35 12.55 18.51
C ILE A 335 -3.46 13.17 19.59
N THR A 336 -2.25 13.56 19.24
CA THR A 336 -1.35 14.24 20.18
C THR A 336 -1.74 15.69 20.36
N ASN A 337 -1.50 16.20 21.59
CA ASN A 337 -1.51 17.63 21.88
C ASN A 337 -0.07 18.16 22.07
N SER A 338 0.94 17.31 21.85
CA SER A 338 2.34 17.67 22.03
C SER A 338 2.84 18.56 20.91
N ASP A 339 3.77 19.44 21.25
CA ASP A 339 4.52 20.20 20.26
C ASP A 339 5.44 19.25 19.47
N GLN A 340 5.44 19.39 18.15
CA GLN A 340 6.31 18.63 17.24
C GLN A 340 7.78 18.79 17.54
N SER A 341 8.21 19.94 18.09
CA SER A 341 9.62 20.25 18.44
C SER A 341 10.23 19.29 19.47
N GLN A 342 9.40 18.56 20.22
CA GLN A 342 9.84 17.60 21.24
C GLN A 342 10.19 16.22 20.68
N HIS A 343 9.93 15.95 19.39
CA HIS A 343 10.09 14.64 18.78
C HIS A 343 11.11 14.68 17.64
N ASN A 344 12.16 13.88 17.75
CA ASN A 344 13.19 13.81 16.71
C ASN A 344 12.87 12.75 15.64
N ILE A 345 12.15 11.69 15.99
CA ILE A 345 11.85 10.55 15.11
C ILE A 345 10.35 10.27 15.14
N THR A 346 9.77 10.14 13.96
CA THR A 346 8.39 9.71 13.73
C THR A 346 8.37 8.40 12.96
N TRP A 347 7.23 7.76 12.93
CA TRP A 347 6.98 6.57 12.12
C TRP A 347 5.83 6.82 11.16
N VAL A 348 6.02 6.38 9.93
CA VAL A 348 5.01 6.42 8.88
C VAL A 348 4.72 5.00 8.40
N THR A 349 3.49 4.78 7.94
CA THR A 349 3.07 3.47 7.41
C THR A 349 2.22 3.64 6.17
N GLY A 350 2.41 2.76 5.20
CA GLY A 350 1.64 2.79 3.96
C GLY A 350 1.98 1.67 2.98
N TRP A 351 1.36 1.74 1.82
CA TRP A 351 1.55 0.81 0.70
C TRP A 351 2.10 1.53 -0.54
N GLY A 352 2.59 2.74 -0.36
CA GLY A 352 3.07 3.59 -1.43
C GLY A 352 4.32 3.09 -2.12
N VAL A 353 4.68 3.80 -3.17
CA VAL A 353 5.89 3.53 -3.96
C VAL A 353 7.12 3.66 -3.06
N THR A 354 8.01 2.70 -3.14
CA THR A 354 9.33 2.80 -2.53
C THR A 354 10.40 2.91 -3.60
N ARG A 355 11.30 3.87 -3.41
CA ARG A 355 12.39 4.15 -4.36
C ARG A 355 13.15 2.86 -4.69
N ASN A 356 13.30 2.54 -5.98
CA ASN A 356 13.97 1.36 -6.54
C ASN A 356 13.25 0.00 -6.34
N THR A 357 12.13 -0.09 -5.63
CA THR A 357 11.41 -1.35 -5.42
C THR A 357 9.98 -1.35 -5.96
N GLY A 358 9.48 -0.18 -6.37
CA GLY A 358 8.11 -0.03 -6.86
C GLY A 358 7.06 -0.14 -5.75
N PHE A 359 5.81 -0.41 -6.13
CA PHE A 359 4.74 -0.69 -5.16
C PHE A 359 5.00 -2.00 -4.44
N ASP A 360 4.96 -1.98 -3.11
CA ASP A 360 4.91 -3.22 -2.35
C ASP A 360 3.44 -3.57 -2.07
N LEU A 361 3.14 -4.85 -2.15
CA LEU A 361 1.81 -5.36 -1.82
C LEU A 361 1.56 -5.37 -0.30
N LEU A 362 2.62 -5.42 0.49
CA LEU A 362 2.57 -5.54 1.94
C LEU A 362 2.76 -4.18 2.61
N LEU A 363 2.01 -3.95 3.68
CA LEU A 363 2.16 -2.74 4.49
C LEU A 363 3.61 -2.57 4.95
N LYS A 364 4.16 -1.37 4.72
CA LYS A 364 5.50 -0.98 5.16
C LYS A 364 5.44 0.04 6.28
N GLN A 365 6.56 0.17 6.95
CA GLN A 365 6.82 1.17 7.97
C GLN A 365 8.21 1.79 7.78
N ALA A 366 8.34 3.06 8.10
CA ALA A 366 9.63 3.75 8.08
C ALA A 366 9.74 4.73 9.26
N ALA A 367 10.94 4.81 9.83
CA ALA A 367 11.29 5.87 10.78
C ALA A 367 11.76 7.08 9.98
N ILE A 368 11.19 8.26 10.27
CA ILE A 368 11.51 9.50 9.55
C ILE A 368 11.76 10.61 10.57
N PRO A 369 12.92 11.30 10.51
CA PRO A 369 13.24 12.42 11.40
C PRO A 369 12.44 13.67 11.02
N ILE A 370 11.96 14.39 12.03
CA ILE A 370 11.39 15.73 11.84
C ILE A 370 12.52 16.71 11.55
N ILE A 371 12.28 17.58 10.58
CA ILE A 371 13.15 18.71 10.25
C ILE A 371 12.55 19.97 10.94
N PRO A 372 13.29 20.67 11.78
CA PRO A 372 12.82 21.91 12.37
C PRO A 372 12.32 22.91 11.33
N SER A 373 11.23 23.63 11.63
CA SER A 373 10.59 24.53 10.65
C SER A 373 11.55 25.60 10.11
N ASP A 374 12.41 26.15 10.95
CA ASP A 374 13.42 27.15 10.54
C ASP A 374 14.48 26.56 9.59
N GLU A 375 14.81 25.31 9.75
CA GLU A 375 15.71 24.60 8.84
C GLU A 375 14.99 24.24 7.53
N CYS A 376 13.75 23.79 7.59
CA CYS A 376 12.94 23.50 6.43
C CYS A 376 12.72 24.75 5.56
N VAL A 377 12.43 25.90 6.17
CA VAL A 377 12.32 27.19 5.48
C VAL A 377 13.63 27.59 4.79
N LYS A 378 14.79 27.35 5.42
CA LYS A 378 16.10 27.58 4.76
C LYS A 378 16.32 26.70 3.54
N MET A 379 15.82 25.46 3.58
CA MET A 379 15.88 24.55 2.43
C MET A 379 14.91 24.96 1.32
N LEU A 380 13.74 25.46 1.68
CA LEU A 380 12.63 25.78 0.79
C LEU A 380 12.04 27.18 1.06
N PRO A 381 12.80 28.26 0.77
CA PRO A 381 12.38 29.64 1.14
C PRO A 381 11.07 30.09 0.51
N LYS A 382 10.76 29.63 -0.71
CA LYS A 382 9.50 29.95 -1.39
C LYS A 382 8.26 29.39 -0.68
N MET A 383 8.45 28.42 0.21
CA MET A 383 7.39 27.73 0.96
C MET A 383 7.25 28.19 2.41
N ALA A 384 7.99 29.20 2.84
CA ALA A 384 8.02 29.64 4.23
C ALA A 384 6.61 29.85 4.82
N ASN A 385 5.72 30.54 4.10
CA ASN A 385 4.35 30.82 4.54
C ASN A 385 3.49 29.54 4.74
N VAL A 386 3.78 28.45 4.02
CA VAL A 386 3.09 27.18 4.13
C VAL A 386 3.66 26.37 5.29
N ILE A 387 5.01 26.29 5.36
CA ILE A 387 5.74 25.50 6.35
C ILE A 387 5.45 26.01 7.77
N GLU A 388 5.43 27.32 7.97
CA GLU A 388 5.24 27.91 9.30
C GLU A 388 3.81 27.73 9.85
N LYS A 389 2.82 27.57 8.96
CA LYS A 389 1.42 27.51 9.38
C LYS A 389 0.97 26.10 9.78
N ASP A 390 0.92 25.17 8.85
CA ASP A 390 0.13 23.95 9.03
C ASP A 390 0.87 22.66 8.64
N VAL A 391 2.15 22.75 8.31
CA VAL A 391 2.94 21.67 7.77
C VAL A 391 4.07 21.26 8.71
N ILE A 392 4.30 19.97 8.80
CA ILE A 392 5.51 19.37 9.39
C ILE A 392 6.40 18.94 8.24
N CYS A 393 7.66 19.36 8.28
CA CYS A 393 8.70 18.84 7.39
C CYS A 393 9.38 17.64 8.05
N ALA A 394 9.53 16.55 7.31
CA ALA A 394 10.31 15.42 7.80
C ALA A 394 11.01 14.71 6.63
N GLY A 395 12.12 14.05 6.92
CA GLY A 395 12.92 13.34 5.92
C GLY A 395 14.39 13.30 6.28
N TYR A 396 15.16 12.58 5.50
CA TYR A 396 16.60 12.50 5.62
C TYR A 396 17.27 13.49 4.66
N LYS A 397 18.18 14.34 5.16
CA LYS A 397 18.89 15.34 4.34
C LYS A 397 19.65 14.71 3.16
N GLU A 398 20.19 13.53 3.38
CA GLU A 398 20.91 12.78 2.35
C GLU A 398 19.98 11.98 1.42
N GLY A 399 18.67 12.15 1.59
CA GLY A 399 17.67 11.36 0.87
C GLY A 399 17.58 9.92 1.37
N GLY A 400 16.79 9.10 0.68
CA GLY A 400 16.60 7.70 0.99
C GLY A 400 15.15 7.40 1.39
N HIS A 401 14.89 7.28 2.69
CA HIS A 401 13.53 7.01 3.17
C HIS A 401 12.65 8.24 3.06
N ASP A 402 11.50 8.06 2.42
CA ASP A 402 10.46 9.06 2.32
C ASP A 402 9.11 8.38 2.12
N THR A 403 8.02 9.10 2.31
CA THR A 403 6.69 8.73 1.86
C THR A 403 6.52 9.10 0.39
N CYS A 404 5.75 8.33 -0.35
CA CYS A 404 5.63 8.49 -1.79
C CYS A 404 4.16 8.35 -2.23
N GLU A 405 3.94 8.34 -3.54
CA GLU A 405 2.63 8.14 -4.16
C GLU A 405 1.88 6.96 -3.52
N ASN A 406 0.59 7.14 -3.26
CA ASN A 406 -0.32 6.22 -2.56
C ASN A 406 -0.09 6.03 -1.05
N ASP A 407 0.89 6.70 -0.43
CA ASP A 407 0.97 6.84 1.03
C ASP A 407 0.16 8.03 1.53
N SER A 408 -0.20 8.97 0.64
CA SER A 408 -1.00 10.16 0.94
C SER A 408 -2.21 9.85 1.82
N GLY A 409 -2.47 10.68 2.83
CA GLY A 409 -3.54 10.47 3.80
C GLY A 409 -3.19 9.49 4.93
N GLY A 410 -2.06 8.77 4.82
CA GLY A 410 -1.58 7.84 5.84
C GLY A 410 -1.03 8.51 7.09
N PRO A 411 -0.76 7.74 8.16
CA PRO A 411 -0.36 8.26 9.47
C PRO A 411 1.13 8.60 9.55
N MET A 412 1.44 9.74 10.18
CA MET A 412 2.70 10.03 10.82
C MET A 412 2.50 10.00 12.35
N VAL A 413 3.16 9.10 13.05
CA VAL A 413 2.93 8.83 14.46
C VAL A 413 4.18 8.95 15.30
N ILE A 414 4.00 9.27 16.59
CA ILE A 414 5.02 9.33 17.62
C ILE A 414 4.68 8.40 18.77
N TYR A 415 5.70 7.88 19.45
CA TYR A 415 5.51 7.15 20.70
C TYR A 415 5.64 8.07 21.90
N ASN A 416 4.52 8.28 22.60
CA ASN A 416 4.50 9.04 23.85
C ASN A 416 4.94 8.13 25.01
N ARG A 417 6.15 8.34 25.54
CA ARG A 417 6.75 7.52 26.59
C ARG A 417 6.01 7.64 27.91
N ASP A 418 5.52 8.84 28.24
CA ASP A 418 4.84 9.11 29.52
C ASP A 418 3.48 8.43 29.56
N LYS A 419 2.74 8.48 28.44
CA LYS A 419 1.44 7.86 28.29
C LYS A 419 1.53 6.39 27.81
N ARG A 420 2.73 5.91 27.47
CA ARG A 420 3.01 4.55 26.94
C ARG A 420 2.12 4.15 25.77
N ARG A 421 1.91 5.08 24.83
CA ARG A 421 1.04 4.86 23.67
C ARG A 421 1.54 5.61 22.44
N TRP A 422 1.06 5.20 21.29
CA TRP A 422 1.24 5.92 20.03
C TRP A 422 0.25 7.05 19.90
N GLU A 423 0.70 8.16 19.37
CA GLU A 423 -0.14 9.35 19.12
C GLU A 423 0.07 9.83 17.69
N LEU A 424 -1.03 10.23 17.05
CA LEU A 424 -1.04 10.81 15.71
C LEU A 424 -0.51 12.24 15.76
N LEU A 425 0.54 12.52 15.01
CA LEU A 425 1.13 13.83 14.86
C LEU A 425 0.79 14.47 13.51
N GLY A 426 0.88 13.69 12.42
CA GLY A 426 0.69 14.22 11.07
C GLY A 426 -0.05 13.27 10.13
N ILE A 427 -0.51 13.84 9.00
CA ILE A 427 -1.05 13.12 7.86
C ILE A 427 -0.08 13.29 6.69
N ILE A 428 0.27 12.22 6.01
CA ILE A 428 1.10 12.26 4.80
C ILE A 428 0.38 13.10 3.74
N SER A 429 1.01 14.15 3.25
CA SER A 429 0.43 15.08 2.28
C SER A 429 1.16 15.05 0.94
N SER A 430 2.34 15.63 0.85
CA SER A 430 3.07 15.75 -0.41
C SER A 430 4.58 15.70 -0.20
N ALA A 431 5.33 15.62 -1.29
CA ALA A 431 6.78 15.78 -1.30
C ALA A 431 7.17 17.14 -1.88
N SER A 432 8.35 17.65 -1.52
CA SER A 432 8.87 18.92 -2.02
C SER A 432 9.65 18.79 -3.33
N GLY A 433 9.91 17.57 -3.81
CA GLY A 433 10.69 17.28 -5.00
C GLY A 433 9.91 16.51 -6.07
N LEU A 434 10.53 16.32 -7.24
CA LEU A 434 9.98 15.55 -8.36
C LEU A 434 9.94 14.04 -8.05
N ASP A 435 10.91 13.56 -7.26
CA ASP A 435 11.03 12.16 -6.85
C ASP A 435 11.05 12.05 -5.33
N CYS A 436 10.39 11.00 -4.81
CA CYS A 436 10.38 10.72 -3.38
C CYS A 436 11.78 10.35 -2.86
N GLY A 437 12.15 10.88 -1.69
CA GLY A 437 13.44 10.59 -1.07
C GLY A 437 14.65 11.18 -1.77
N GLU A 438 14.46 12.26 -2.52
CA GLU A 438 15.58 13.05 -3.05
C GLU A 438 16.36 13.74 -1.94
N LYS A 439 17.64 13.97 -2.24
CA LYS A 439 18.51 14.71 -1.34
C LYS A 439 18.01 16.16 -1.17
N TYR A 440 17.94 16.63 0.06
CA TYR A 440 17.43 17.98 0.43
C TYR A 440 15.96 18.23 0.03
N SER A 441 15.19 17.19 -0.21
CA SER A 441 13.77 17.26 -0.53
C SER A 441 12.93 16.61 0.58
N PRO A 442 12.49 17.37 1.58
CA PRO A 442 11.67 16.84 2.68
C PRO A 442 10.27 16.50 2.22
N GLY A 443 9.67 15.50 2.84
CA GLY A 443 8.24 15.25 2.78
C GLY A 443 7.45 16.26 3.64
N PHE A 444 6.23 16.54 3.22
CA PHE A 444 5.29 17.42 3.92
C PHE A 444 4.15 16.62 4.54
N TYR A 445 3.84 16.96 5.77
CA TYR A 445 2.80 16.30 6.56
C TYR A 445 1.89 17.36 7.18
N THR A 446 0.60 17.19 7.06
CA THR A 446 -0.38 18.08 7.70
C THR A 446 -0.27 17.95 9.21
N ASN A 447 -0.06 19.05 9.93
CA ASN A 447 0.10 19.09 11.38
C ASN A 447 -1.25 18.91 12.10
N VAL A 448 -1.62 17.67 12.42
CA VAL A 448 -2.95 17.32 12.95
C VAL A 448 -3.36 18.07 14.21
N PRO A 449 -2.51 18.29 15.22
CA PRO A 449 -2.84 19.10 16.39
C PRO A 449 -3.44 20.47 16.08
N LYS A 450 -3.01 21.13 15.01
CA LYS A 450 -3.52 22.44 14.58
C LYS A 450 -4.96 22.40 14.06
N PHE A 451 -5.42 21.23 13.66
CA PHE A 451 -6.79 21.00 13.17
C PHE A 451 -7.74 20.38 14.20
N SER A 452 -7.35 20.44 15.49
CA SER A 452 -8.16 19.85 16.56
C SER A 452 -9.57 20.44 16.65
N SER A 453 -9.75 21.73 16.37
CA SER A 453 -11.08 22.37 16.30
C SER A 453 -11.91 21.77 15.16
N PHE A 454 -11.38 21.72 13.94
CA PHE A 454 -12.07 21.10 12.79
C PHE A 454 -12.51 19.67 13.08
N ILE A 455 -11.63 18.87 13.67
CA ILE A 455 -11.90 17.45 14.00
C ILE A 455 -13.01 17.36 15.04
N ASN A 456 -12.89 18.11 16.16
CA ASN A 456 -13.82 18.04 17.26
C ASN A 456 -15.21 18.59 16.88
N ASP A 457 -15.26 19.70 16.16
CA ASP A 457 -16.52 20.33 15.75
C ASP A 457 -17.26 19.46 14.73
N THR A 458 -16.53 18.84 13.80
CA THR A 458 -17.11 17.88 12.88
C THR A 458 -17.74 16.68 13.63
N ILE A 459 -17.02 16.08 14.58
CA ILE A 459 -17.55 14.94 15.36
C ILE A 459 -18.77 15.36 16.17
N ARG A 460 -18.74 16.53 16.79
CA ARG A 460 -19.87 17.06 17.60
C ARG A 460 -21.11 17.30 16.75
N MET A 461 -20.97 17.92 15.58
CA MET A 461 -22.07 18.19 14.67
C MET A 461 -22.83 16.91 14.30
N PHE A 462 -22.11 15.85 13.96
CA PHE A 462 -22.73 14.57 13.61
C PHE A 462 -23.30 13.81 14.82
N SER A 463 -22.79 14.06 16.02
CA SER A 463 -23.32 13.48 17.26
C SER A 463 -24.62 14.14 17.71
N SER A 464 -24.82 15.45 17.47
CA SER A 464 -26.06 16.18 17.76
C SER A 464 -27.21 15.79 16.83
N ILE A 465 -26.94 15.67 15.53
CA ILE A 465 -27.92 15.24 14.52
C ILE A 465 -28.54 13.86 14.89
N ARG A 466 -27.73 12.91 15.36
CA ARG A 466 -28.24 11.60 15.80
C ARG A 466 -29.14 11.66 17.01
N ARG A 467 -28.97 12.63 17.91
CA ARG A 467 -29.87 12.79 19.08
C ARG A 467 -31.23 13.33 18.67
N GLU A 468 -31.26 14.22 17.70
CA GLU A 468 -32.53 14.78 17.20
C GLU A 468 -33.35 13.74 16.43
N VAL A 469 -32.73 12.94 15.57
CA VAL A 469 -33.37 11.88 14.78
C VAL A 469 -33.89 10.71 15.65
N ASN A 470 -33.31 10.45 16.82
CA ASN A 470 -33.77 9.40 17.72
C ASN A 470 -34.86 9.91 18.73
N LEU A 471 -35.30 11.16 18.63
CA LEU A 471 -36.36 11.76 19.45
C LEU A 471 -37.67 11.97 18.67
N GLU A 472 -37.68 11.69 17.37
CA GLU A 472 -38.85 11.56 16.50
C GLU A 472 -39.21 10.06 16.29
#